data_34f61218ca59640b0edc8e9265d697b4
#
_entry.id   34f61218ca59640b0edc8e9265d697b4
#
_cell.length_a   1.000
_cell.length_b   1.000
_cell.length_c   1.000
_cell.angle_alpha   90.00
_cell.angle_beta   90.00
_cell.angle_gamma   90.00
#
_symmetry.space_group_name_H-M   'P 1'
#
loop_
_entity.id
_entity.type
_entity.pdbx_description
1 polymer ?
#
loop_
_entity_poly.entity_id
_entity_poly.type
_entity_poly.pdbx_seq_one_letter_code
_entity_poly.pdbx_strand_id
1 'polypeptide(L)'
;IIANPMSKYKEYQNSRSTWGMDVLKGILIQIYTEDGHEGFATAYGGYISAWIIKNHLERFLIGADARNFSLLYDQMFRSTIPYSGQNGVVINAIAGIDLAMWDLVGKIKDEPVYNLIGGKVRDKLHTYVTGVQPKMYKEWGHFGSKYPLPYGPGDGPSGLKKNQEIFMELRKEVGKDYPLMIDCYMALDA
;
A
#
# COMPACT_ATOMS: atom_id res chain seq x y z
N ILE A 1 10.30 -10.81 -10.51
CA ILE A 1 9.50 -10.60 -11.74
C ILE A 1 8.05 -10.89 -11.39
N ILE A 2 7.15 -10.03 -11.82
CA ILE A 2 5.71 -10.21 -11.65
C ILE A 2 5.01 -9.75 -12.94
N ALA A 3 4.06 -10.53 -13.43
CA ALA A 3 3.18 -10.11 -14.50
C ALA A 3 2.44 -8.82 -14.11
N ASN A 4 2.21 -7.95 -15.07
CA ASN A 4 1.49 -6.67 -14.91
C ASN A 4 0.71 -6.38 -16.20
N PRO A 5 -0.11 -5.31 -16.28
CA PRO A 5 -0.89 -5.03 -17.47
C PRO A 5 -0.08 -4.94 -18.77
N MET A 6 1.18 -4.49 -18.71
CA MET A 6 2.06 -4.46 -19.88
C MET A 6 2.53 -5.84 -20.33
N SER A 7 2.47 -6.87 -19.48
CA SER A 7 2.85 -8.25 -19.84
C SER A 7 1.90 -8.92 -20.86
N LYS A 8 0.83 -8.24 -21.26
CA LYS A 8 0.01 -8.56 -22.42
C LYS A 8 0.82 -8.48 -23.72
N TYR A 9 1.79 -7.62 -23.78
CA TYR A 9 2.64 -7.41 -24.96
C TYR A 9 3.93 -8.20 -24.82
N LYS A 10 4.32 -8.89 -25.89
CA LYS A 10 5.47 -9.79 -25.90
C LYS A 10 6.79 -9.08 -25.62
N GLU A 11 6.90 -7.83 -26.06
CA GLU A 11 8.08 -6.98 -25.87
C GLU A 11 8.28 -6.55 -24.40
N TYR A 12 7.22 -6.59 -23.60
CA TYR A 12 7.19 -6.10 -22.22
C TYR A 12 6.95 -7.22 -21.20
N GLN A 13 7.22 -8.45 -21.60
CA GLN A 13 7.25 -9.59 -20.69
C GLN A 13 8.27 -9.36 -19.59
N ASN A 14 8.01 -9.88 -18.42
CA ASN A 14 8.96 -9.94 -17.31
C ASN A 14 9.25 -8.65 -16.57
N SER A 15 8.42 -7.60 -16.61
CA SER A 15 8.99 -6.39 -16.08
C SER A 15 8.05 -5.37 -15.44
N ARG A 16 7.58 -5.66 -14.24
CA ARG A 16 7.12 -4.59 -13.35
C ARG A 16 8.25 -3.59 -13.04
N SER A 17 9.48 -4.06 -12.85
CA SER A 17 10.64 -3.23 -12.59
C SER A 17 11.03 -2.31 -13.75
N THR A 18 10.82 -2.73 -15.00
CA THR A 18 11.06 -1.92 -16.19
C THR A 18 9.97 -0.87 -16.41
N TRP A 19 8.72 -1.16 -16.02
CA TRP A 19 7.55 -0.30 -16.28
C TRP A 19 6.96 0.32 -15.01
N GLY A 20 7.63 0.12 -13.88
CA GLY A 20 7.28 0.79 -12.64
C GLY A 20 7.57 2.29 -12.74
N MET A 21 6.67 3.10 -12.26
CA MET A 21 6.90 4.55 -12.15
C MET A 21 7.73 4.82 -10.89
N ASP A 22 9.04 4.88 -11.06
CA ASP A 22 9.98 5.11 -9.93
C ASP A 22 9.68 6.39 -9.15
N VAL A 23 9.14 7.39 -9.84
CA VAL A 23 8.70 8.66 -9.21
C VAL A 23 7.53 8.50 -8.25
N LEU A 24 6.80 7.37 -8.30
CA LEU A 24 5.68 7.05 -7.41
C LEU A 24 6.09 6.16 -6.21
N LYS A 25 7.36 6.10 -5.86
CA LYS A 25 7.85 5.39 -4.68
C LYS A 25 7.26 5.96 -3.39
N GLY A 26 7.44 5.25 -2.30
CA GLY A 26 7.00 5.70 -0.98
C GLY A 26 7.71 6.98 -0.52
N ILE A 27 7.00 7.78 0.23
CA ILE A 27 7.53 8.92 0.99
C ILE A 27 7.27 8.71 2.47
N LEU A 28 8.13 9.25 3.30
CA LEU A 28 7.90 9.38 4.75
C LEU A 28 7.36 10.78 5.01
N ILE A 29 6.27 10.86 5.77
CA ILE A 29 5.66 12.11 6.22
C ILE A 29 5.84 12.18 7.73
N GLN A 30 6.35 13.31 8.20
CA GLN A 30 6.49 13.65 9.61
C GLN A 30 5.73 14.94 9.87
N ILE A 31 4.86 14.91 10.88
CA ILE A 31 4.12 16.07 11.39
C ILE A 31 4.56 16.27 12.84
N TYR A 32 4.84 17.48 13.22
CA TYR A 32 5.21 17.82 14.62
C TYR A 32 4.48 19.07 15.07
N THR A 33 4.25 19.14 16.38
CA THR A 33 3.64 20.27 17.06
C THR A 33 4.70 21.13 17.74
N GLU A 34 4.36 22.37 18.08
CA GLU A 34 5.28 23.28 18.78
C GLU A 34 5.67 22.77 20.17
N ASP A 35 4.81 21.97 20.81
CA ASP A 35 5.04 21.35 22.11
C ASP A 35 5.82 20.02 22.04
N GLY A 36 6.29 19.63 20.85
CA GLY A 36 7.24 18.53 20.65
C GLY A 36 6.63 17.16 20.41
N HIS A 37 5.33 17.04 20.18
CA HIS A 37 4.75 15.76 19.73
C HIS A 37 4.98 15.54 18.23
N GLU A 38 5.17 14.28 17.84
CA GLU A 38 5.46 13.89 16.48
C GLU A 38 4.57 12.73 15.99
N GLY A 39 4.07 12.83 14.76
CA GLY A 39 3.36 11.76 14.07
C GLY A 39 4.04 11.40 12.76
N PHE A 40 4.02 10.12 12.41
CA PHE A 40 4.68 9.58 11.24
C PHE A 40 3.73 8.72 10.40
N ALA A 41 3.89 8.81 9.09
CA ALA A 41 3.27 7.88 8.16
C ALA A 41 4.09 7.71 6.90
N THR A 42 3.81 6.64 6.17
CA THR A 42 4.29 6.46 4.81
C THR A 42 3.13 6.63 3.82
N ALA A 43 3.41 7.20 2.66
CA ALA A 43 2.46 7.31 1.57
C ALA A 43 3.12 6.95 0.23
N TYR A 44 2.28 6.64 -0.75
CA TYR A 44 2.74 6.47 -2.13
C TYR A 44 2.66 7.80 -2.90
N GLY A 45 3.23 7.80 -4.11
CA GLY A 45 3.22 8.95 -5.01
C GLY A 45 4.55 9.67 -5.12
N GLY A 46 5.56 9.29 -4.32
CA GLY A 46 6.94 9.77 -4.41
C GLY A 46 7.05 11.30 -4.44
N TYR A 47 7.90 11.81 -5.29
CA TYR A 47 8.13 13.25 -5.44
C TYR A 47 6.88 14.05 -5.81
N ILE A 48 5.92 13.45 -6.52
CA ILE A 48 4.67 14.12 -6.91
C ILE A 48 3.82 14.39 -5.67
N SER A 49 3.62 13.37 -4.82
CA SER A 49 2.91 13.55 -3.55
C SER A 49 3.62 14.51 -2.62
N ALA A 50 4.95 14.43 -2.52
CA ALA A 50 5.75 15.36 -1.72
C ALA A 50 5.58 16.81 -2.21
N TRP A 51 5.59 17.03 -3.52
CA TRP A 51 5.37 18.34 -4.11
C TRP A 51 3.97 18.89 -3.80
N ILE A 52 2.93 18.06 -3.92
CA ILE A 52 1.54 18.44 -3.58
C ILE A 52 1.42 18.84 -2.12
N ILE A 53 2.03 18.07 -1.22
CA ILE A 53 2.04 18.37 0.21
C ILE A 53 2.66 19.75 0.45
N LYS A 54 3.88 19.97 -0.03
CA LYS A 54 4.62 21.22 0.22
C LYS A 54 4.01 22.45 -0.43
N ASN A 55 3.45 22.33 -1.63
CA ASN A 55 3.00 23.48 -2.40
C ASN A 55 1.49 23.75 -2.31
N HIS A 56 0.71 22.80 -1.78
CA HIS A 56 -0.72 22.97 -1.67
C HIS A 56 -1.29 22.61 -0.29
N LEU A 57 -1.02 21.41 0.24
CA LEU A 57 -1.71 20.89 1.42
C LEU A 57 -1.17 21.46 2.74
N GLU A 58 0.13 21.75 2.82
CA GLU A 58 0.80 22.26 4.02
C GLU A 58 0.13 23.51 4.59
N ARG A 59 -0.43 24.35 3.74
CA ARG A 59 -1.14 25.59 4.16
C ARG A 59 -2.34 25.36 5.07
N PHE A 60 -2.94 24.19 5.06
CA PHE A 60 -4.05 23.83 5.94
C PHE A 60 -3.60 23.31 7.30
N LEU A 61 -2.32 22.96 7.42
CA LEU A 61 -1.76 22.27 8.57
C LEU A 61 -0.95 23.20 9.48
N ILE A 62 -0.19 24.12 8.87
CA ILE A 62 0.68 25.02 9.64
C ILE A 62 -0.16 25.94 10.51
N GLY A 63 0.12 25.90 11.84
CA GLY A 63 -0.60 26.67 12.84
C GLY A 63 -2.01 26.18 13.19
N ALA A 64 -2.43 25.04 12.62
CA ALA A 64 -3.73 24.43 12.89
C ALA A 64 -3.67 23.56 14.17
N ASP A 65 -4.81 23.43 14.83
CA ASP A 65 -4.97 22.50 15.95
C ASP A 65 -5.06 21.05 15.41
N ALA A 66 -4.05 20.24 15.69
CA ALA A 66 -3.95 18.85 15.26
C ALA A 66 -5.13 17.97 15.72
N ARG A 67 -5.81 18.36 16.81
CA ARG A 67 -7.00 17.64 17.31
C ARG A 67 -8.20 17.73 16.37
N ASN A 68 -8.21 18.72 15.48
CA ASN A 68 -9.25 18.95 14.48
C ASN A 68 -8.97 18.22 13.15
N PHE A 69 -8.34 17.04 13.20
CA PHE A 69 -7.85 16.32 12.02
C PHE A 69 -8.96 16.00 10.99
N SER A 70 -10.20 15.75 11.42
CA SER A 70 -11.32 15.56 10.49
C SER A 70 -11.64 16.82 9.68
N LEU A 71 -11.56 18.00 10.30
CA LEU A 71 -11.74 19.29 9.62
C LEU A 71 -10.57 19.51 8.63
N LEU A 72 -9.35 19.24 9.06
CA LEU A 72 -8.16 19.41 8.22
C LEU A 72 -8.20 18.48 7.00
N TYR A 73 -8.63 17.23 7.20
CA TYR A 73 -8.88 16.31 6.09
C TYR A 73 -9.92 16.87 5.10
N ASP A 74 -11.06 17.32 5.58
CA ASP A 74 -12.13 17.85 4.72
C ASP A 74 -11.67 19.10 3.93
N GLN A 75 -10.91 19.99 4.55
CA GLN A 75 -10.32 21.14 3.88
C GLN A 75 -9.35 20.74 2.75
N MET A 76 -8.41 19.83 3.04
CA MET A 76 -7.48 19.32 2.03
C MET A 76 -8.22 18.63 0.90
N PHE A 77 -9.18 17.78 1.22
CA PHE A 77 -9.97 17.05 0.24
C PHE A 77 -10.77 17.99 -0.67
N ARG A 78 -11.56 18.91 -0.10
CA ARG A 78 -12.37 19.86 -0.88
C ARG A 78 -11.55 20.81 -1.73
N SER A 79 -10.37 21.20 -1.27
CA SER A 79 -9.49 22.08 -2.03
C SER A 79 -8.97 21.43 -3.33
N THR A 80 -9.03 20.11 -3.44
CA THR A 80 -8.48 19.36 -4.58
C THR A 80 -9.55 18.76 -5.50
N ILE A 81 -10.78 18.57 -5.04
CA ILE A 81 -11.88 17.96 -5.82
C ILE A 81 -12.04 18.56 -7.22
N PRO A 82 -12.09 19.89 -7.40
CA PRO A 82 -12.38 20.48 -8.72
C PRO A 82 -11.29 20.18 -9.77
N TYR A 83 -10.07 19.85 -9.35
CA TYR A 83 -8.91 19.78 -10.24
C TYR A 83 -8.34 18.38 -10.40
N SER A 84 -8.50 17.51 -9.39
CA SER A 84 -7.78 16.22 -9.33
C SER A 84 -8.70 15.03 -9.12
N GLY A 85 -9.99 15.26 -8.92
CA GLY A 85 -10.91 14.19 -8.55
C GLY A 85 -10.61 13.60 -7.18
N GLN A 86 -11.06 12.38 -6.97
CA GLN A 86 -11.03 11.71 -5.67
C GLN A 86 -10.06 10.50 -5.63
N ASN A 87 -9.04 10.49 -6.48
CA ASN A 87 -8.11 9.36 -6.59
C ASN A 87 -6.70 9.79 -6.98
N GLY A 88 -5.82 8.79 -7.20
CA GLY A 88 -4.46 9.00 -7.68
C GLY A 88 -3.53 9.65 -6.66
N VAL A 89 -2.51 10.34 -7.16
CA VAL A 89 -1.41 10.88 -6.33
C VAL A 89 -1.86 11.95 -5.33
N VAL A 90 -2.92 12.68 -5.63
CA VAL A 90 -3.47 13.70 -4.73
C VAL A 90 -4.04 13.06 -3.48
N ILE A 91 -4.88 12.03 -3.64
CA ILE A 91 -5.45 11.33 -2.49
C ILE A 91 -4.37 10.54 -1.71
N ASN A 92 -3.33 10.05 -2.38
CA ASN A 92 -2.18 9.45 -1.70
C ASN A 92 -1.46 10.46 -0.79
N ALA A 93 -1.31 11.70 -1.24
CA ALA A 93 -0.72 12.77 -0.45
C ALA A 93 -1.60 13.12 0.78
N ILE A 94 -2.91 13.28 0.57
CA ILE A 94 -3.86 13.55 1.66
C ILE A 94 -3.91 12.40 2.66
N ALA A 95 -3.99 11.14 2.18
CA ALA A 95 -4.03 9.95 3.03
C ALA A 95 -2.76 9.81 3.89
N GLY A 96 -1.60 10.15 3.33
CA GLY A 96 -0.35 10.12 4.09
C GLY A 96 -0.33 11.16 5.23
N ILE A 97 -0.84 12.36 4.98
CA ILE A 97 -1.00 13.38 6.02
C ILE A 97 -2.00 12.91 7.08
N ASP A 98 -3.15 12.39 6.65
CA ASP A 98 -4.19 11.89 7.55
C ASP A 98 -3.66 10.79 8.48
N LEU A 99 -2.94 9.81 7.95
CA LEU A 99 -2.31 8.76 8.74
C LEU A 99 -1.29 9.31 9.74
N ALA A 100 -0.47 10.30 9.34
CA ALA A 100 0.48 10.94 10.25
C ALA A 100 -0.23 11.74 11.37
N MET A 101 -1.38 12.36 11.05
CA MET A 101 -2.20 13.05 12.06
C MET A 101 -2.86 12.05 13.03
N TRP A 102 -3.33 10.90 12.57
CA TRP A 102 -3.84 9.84 13.46
C TRP A 102 -2.77 9.33 14.42
N ASP A 103 -1.54 9.11 13.93
CA ASP A 103 -0.40 8.72 14.77
C ASP A 103 -0.06 9.83 15.80
N LEU A 104 -0.02 11.09 15.36
CA LEU A 104 0.21 12.25 16.22
C LEU A 104 -0.84 12.36 17.34
N VAL A 105 -2.13 12.31 16.99
CA VAL A 105 -3.23 12.43 17.95
C VAL A 105 -3.26 11.25 18.91
N GLY A 106 -2.95 10.04 18.42
CA GLY A 106 -2.79 8.87 19.28
C GLY A 106 -1.71 9.06 20.34
N LYS A 107 -0.56 9.60 19.97
CA LYS A 107 0.55 9.92 20.89
C LYS A 107 0.18 11.04 21.86
N ILE A 108 -0.45 12.12 21.40
CA ILE A 108 -0.92 13.21 22.28
C ILE A 108 -1.90 12.69 23.36
N LYS A 109 -2.76 11.74 22.99
CA LYS A 109 -3.76 11.16 23.90
C LYS A 109 -3.24 9.96 24.69
N ASP A 110 -2.02 9.50 24.42
CA ASP A 110 -1.45 8.25 24.95
C ASP A 110 -2.38 7.03 24.69
N GLU A 111 -2.97 7.00 23.51
CA GLU A 111 -3.94 6.01 23.10
C GLU A 111 -3.58 5.41 21.73
N PRO A 112 -3.65 4.08 21.56
CA PRO A 112 -3.48 3.50 20.23
C PRO A 112 -4.64 3.89 19.31
N VAL A 113 -4.33 4.09 18.04
CA VAL A 113 -5.31 4.58 17.04
C VAL A 113 -6.58 3.75 17.02
N TYR A 114 -6.52 2.43 17.21
CA TYR A 114 -7.72 1.59 17.22
C TYR A 114 -8.70 1.97 18.36
N ASN A 115 -8.24 2.49 19.48
CA ASN A 115 -9.12 3.00 20.53
C ASN A 115 -9.83 4.29 20.08
N LEU A 116 -9.13 5.15 19.36
CA LEU A 116 -9.70 6.41 18.87
C LEU A 116 -10.80 6.19 17.80
N ILE A 117 -10.72 5.09 17.06
CA ILE A 117 -11.69 4.76 15.99
C ILE A 117 -12.78 3.77 16.41
N GLY A 118 -12.96 3.51 17.69
CA GLY A 118 -14.06 2.68 18.19
C GLY A 118 -13.67 1.50 19.06
N GLY A 119 -12.39 1.29 19.30
CA GLY A 119 -11.89 0.29 20.24
C GLY A 119 -11.51 -1.06 19.61
N LYS A 120 -10.98 -1.92 20.46
CA LYS A 120 -10.43 -3.21 20.09
C LYS A 120 -11.54 -4.25 19.93
N VAL A 121 -11.67 -4.81 18.74
CA VAL A 121 -12.63 -5.87 18.42
C VAL A 121 -12.00 -7.26 18.49
N ARG A 122 -10.68 -7.37 18.27
CA ARG A 122 -9.95 -8.64 18.24
C ARG A 122 -8.59 -8.51 18.91
N ASP A 123 -8.15 -9.55 19.61
CA ASP A 123 -6.83 -9.59 20.24
C ASP A 123 -5.72 -9.91 19.25
N LYS A 124 -6.02 -10.70 18.23
CA LYS A 124 -5.09 -11.12 17.19
C LYS A 124 -5.72 -11.05 15.82
N LEU A 125 -4.93 -10.67 14.83
CA LEU A 125 -5.31 -10.67 13.42
C LEU A 125 -4.61 -11.82 12.70
N HIS A 126 -5.32 -12.51 11.83
CA HIS A 126 -4.70 -13.41 10.87
C HIS A 126 -3.99 -12.59 9.80
N THR A 127 -2.70 -12.83 9.65
CA THR A 127 -1.87 -12.14 8.67
C THR A 127 -1.37 -13.09 7.60
N TYR A 128 -1.25 -12.60 6.37
CA TYR A 128 -0.51 -13.27 5.32
C TYR A 128 0.68 -12.42 4.85
N VAL A 129 1.65 -13.07 4.24
CA VAL A 129 2.82 -12.38 3.68
C VAL A 129 2.79 -12.42 2.17
N THR A 130 3.01 -11.27 1.53
CA THR A 130 3.27 -11.19 0.09
C THR A 130 4.75 -11.39 -0.17
N GLY A 131 5.11 -12.45 -0.89
CA GLY A 131 6.51 -12.75 -1.20
C GLY A 131 6.68 -14.11 -1.86
N VAL A 132 7.93 -14.53 -2.02
CA VAL A 132 8.30 -15.69 -2.83
C VAL A 132 8.78 -16.90 -2.01
N GLN A 133 8.63 -16.86 -0.68
CA GLN A 133 9.09 -17.91 0.23
C GLN A 133 7.96 -18.41 1.16
N PRO A 134 6.87 -18.96 0.61
CA PRO A 134 5.67 -19.30 1.39
C PRO A 134 5.92 -20.33 2.48
N LYS A 135 6.88 -21.26 2.29
CA LYS A 135 7.28 -22.21 3.33
C LYS A 135 7.82 -21.48 4.57
N MET A 136 8.72 -20.53 4.39
CA MET A 136 9.27 -19.73 5.49
C MET A 136 8.19 -18.93 6.22
N TYR A 137 7.24 -18.34 5.49
CA TYR A 137 6.15 -17.57 6.08
C TYR A 137 5.19 -18.46 6.90
N LYS A 138 4.97 -19.70 6.45
CA LYS A 138 4.26 -20.72 7.22
C LYS A 138 4.98 -21.06 8.52
N GLU A 139 6.30 -21.26 8.46
CA GLU A 139 7.15 -21.52 9.62
C GLU A 139 7.13 -20.35 10.63
N TRP A 140 7.01 -19.12 10.17
CA TRP A 140 6.85 -17.92 11.01
C TRP A 140 5.43 -17.79 11.63
N GLY A 141 4.51 -18.71 11.31
CA GLY A 141 3.16 -18.72 11.87
C GLY A 141 2.15 -17.83 11.17
N HIS A 142 2.45 -17.32 9.99
CA HIS A 142 1.46 -16.58 9.20
C HIS A 142 0.36 -17.49 8.68
N PHE A 143 -0.87 -16.96 8.66
CA PHE A 143 -2.05 -17.69 8.20
C PHE A 143 -1.96 -18.14 6.74
N GLY A 144 -1.33 -17.34 5.87
CA GLY A 144 -1.21 -17.63 4.45
C GLY A 144 -0.09 -16.87 3.77
N SER A 145 0.07 -17.11 2.48
CA SER A 145 1.04 -16.41 1.62
C SER A 145 0.40 -16.00 0.31
N LYS A 146 0.81 -14.83 -0.19
CA LYS A 146 0.44 -14.36 -1.52
C LYS A 146 1.67 -14.30 -2.42
N TYR A 147 1.68 -15.15 -3.44
CA TYR A 147 2.80 -15.28 -4.39
C TYR A 147 2.52 -14.46 -5.66
N PRO A 148 3.49 -13.69 -6.15
CA PRO A 148 3.30 -12.94 -7.40
C PRO A 148 3.23 -13.89 -8.60
N LEU A 149 2.28 -13.65 -9.51
CA LEU A 149 2.20 -14.39 -10.78
C LEU A 149 3.39 -14.04 -11.67
N PRO A 150 4.30 -14.98 -12.02
CA PRO A 150 5.51 -14.63 -12.78
C PRO A 150 5.25 -14.36 -14.27
N TYR A 151 4.40 -15.15 -14.90
CA TYR A 151 4.15 -15.11 -16.35
C TYR A 151 2.75 -14.56 -16.64
N GLY A 152 2.66 -13.62 -17.57
CA GLY A 152 1.42 -12.98 -18.00
C GLY A 152 0.90 -13.49 -19.36
N PRO A 153 -0.18 -12.88 -19.89
CA PRO A 153 -0.80 -13.31 -21.16
C PRO A 153 0.15 -13.31 -22.35
N GLY A 154 1.09 -12.37 -22.42
CA GLY A 154 2.08 -12.29 -23.50
C GLY A 154 3.06 -13.47 -23.56
N ASP A 155 3.18 -14.26 -22.48
CA ASP A 155 4.00 -15.47 -22.42
C ASP A 155 3.28 -16.69 -23.01
N GLY A 156 1.99 -16.56 -23.33
CA GLY A 156 1.17 -17.58 -23.97
C GLY A 156 1.07 -18.91 -23.22
N PRO A 157 0.75 -20.01 -23.90
CA PRO A 157 0.58 -21.33 -23.26
C PRO A 157 1.81 -21.81 -22.51
N SER A 158 3.01 -21.46 -22.97
CA SER A 158 4.25 -21.86 -22.29
C SER A 158 4.42 -21.17 -20.93
N GLY A 159 4.06 -19.89 -20.83
CA GLY A 159 4.04 -19.14 -19.57
C GLY A 159 3.00 -19.70 -18.59
N LEU A 160 1.81 -20.03 -19.09
CA LEU A 160 0.76 -20.66 -18.28
C LEU A 160 1.25 -21.98 -17.68
N LYS A 161 1.89 -22.83 -18.50
CA LYS A 161 2.46 -24.11 -18.03
C LYS A 161 3.51 -23.89 -16.92
N LYS A 162 4.41 -22.93 -17.09
CA LYS A 162 5.41 -22.59 -16.07
C LYS A 162 4.77 -22.08 -14.79
N ASN A 163 3.72 -21.24 -14.87
CA ASN A 163 2.96 -20.82 -13.70
C ASN A 163 2.39 -22.04 -12.97
N GLN A 164 1.76 -22.97 -13.68
CA GLN A 164 1.21 -24.19 -13.10
C GLN A 164 2.28 -25.00 -12.37
N GLU A 165 3.43 -25.24 -13.00
CA GLU A 165 4.55 -25.96 -12.40
C GLU A 165 5.02 -25.30 -11.09
N ILE A 166 5.22 -23.97 -11.10
CA ILE A 166 5.63 -23.21 -9.91
C ILE A 166 4.61 -23.38 -8.78
N PHE A 167 3.32 -23.15 -9.06
CA PHE A 167 2.28 -23.25 -8.03
C PHE A 167 2.04 -24.67 -7.52
N MET A 168 2.27 -25.68 -8.35
CA MET A 168 2.26 -27.07 -7.91
C MET A 168 3.39 -27.36 -6.92
N GLU A 169 4.60 -26.90 -7.18
CA GLU A 169 5.73 -27.08 -6.25
C GLU A 169 5.50 -26.33 -4.94
N LEU A 170 5.08 -25.06 -5.00
CA LEU A 170 4.73 -24.28 -3.81
C LEU A 170 3.66 -24.98 -2.97
N ARG A 171 2.63 -25.55 -3.63
CA ARG A 171 1.59 -26.32 -2.94
C ARG A 171 2.13 -27.57 -2.24
N LYS A 172 3.08 -28.27 -2.86
CA LYS A 172 3.76 -29.40 -2.22
C LYS A 172 4.55 -28.97 -0.97
N GLU A 173 5.26 -27.83 -1.07
CA GLU A 173 6.07 -27.32 0.04
C GLU A 173 5.23 -26.92 1.25
N VAL A 174 4.12 -26.21 1.03
CA VAL A 174 3.29 -25.67 2.13
C VAL A 174 2.20 -26.61 2.61
N GLY A 175 1.91 -27.69 1.85
CA GLY A 175 0.83 -28.63 2.15
C GLY A 175 -0.54 -28.16 1.70
N LYS A 176 -1.52 -29.06 1.68
CA LYS A 176 -2.85 -28.85 1.09
C LYS A 176 -3.69 -27.76 1.77
N ASP A 177 -3.53 -27.60 3.09
CA ASP A 177 -4.42 -26.77 3.91
C ASP A 177 -3.90 -25.35 4.15
N TYR A 178 -2.67 -25.04 3.75
CA TYR A 178 -2.10 -23.71 3.90
C TYR A 178 -2.62 -22.77 2.82
N PRO A 179 -3.24 -21.62 3.17
CA PRO A 179 -3.74 -20.65 2.19
C PRO A 179 -2.61 -20.09 1.32
N LEU A 180 -2.65 -20.40 0.04
CA LEU A 180 -1.73 -19.90 -0.97
C LEU A 180 -2.53 -19.09 -2.00
N MET A 181 -2.29 -17.79 -2.01
CA MET A 181 -2.95 -16.81 -2.88
C MET A 181 -2.02 -16.42 -4.02
N ILE A 182 -2.61 -15.98 -5.13
CA ILE A 182 -1.89 -15.50 -6.31
C ILE A 182 -2.18 -14.01 -6.49
N ASP A 183 -1.13 -13.20 -6.64
CA ASP A 183 -1.25 -11.80 -7.04
C ASP A 183 -1.00 -11.68 -8.55
N CYS A 184 -2.06 -11.49 -9.31
CA CYS A 184 -2.00 -11.30 -10.76
C CYS A 184 -1.68 -9.85 -11.16
N TYR A 185 -1.63 -8.93 -10.22
CA TYR A 185 -1.27 -7.52 -10.41
C TYR A 185 -1.94 -6.87 -11.63
N MET A 186 -3.24 -7.12 -11.82
CA MET A 186 -4.04 -6.64 -12.95
C MET A 186 -3.48 -7.01 -14.35
N ALA A 187 -2.70 -8.09 -14.45
CA ALA A 187 -2.13 -8.55 -15.71
C ALA A 187 -3.13 -9.34 -16.58
N LEU A 188 -4.24 -9.78 -15.98
CA LEU A 188 -5.24 -10.61 -16.66
C LEU A 188 -6.46 -9.75 -17.03
N ASP A 189 -6.93 -9.92 -18.26
CA ASP A 189 -8.21 -9.39 -18.72
C ASP A 189 -9.34 -10.40 -18.40
N ALA A 190 -10.58 -9.91 -18.39
CA ALA A 190 -11.77 -10.76 -18.23
C ALA A 190 -12.03 -11.63 -19.48
#